data_f8b79d1c81ddf9b40202ba66c81f15af
#
_entry.id   f8b79d1c81ddf9b40202ba66c81f15af
#
_cell.length_a   1.000
_cell.length_b   1.000
_cell.length_c   1.000
_cell.angle_alpha   90.00
_cell.angle_beta   90.00
_cell.angle_gamma   90.00
#
_symmetry.space_group_name_H-M   'P 1'
#
loop_
_entity.id
_entity.type
_entity.pdbx_description
1 polymer ?
#
loop_
_entity_poly.entity_id
_entity_poly.type
_entity_poly.pdbx_seq_one_letter_code
_entity_poly.pdbx_strand_id
1 'polypeptide(L)'
;MPDSIKGAQRASGHRSLRLTVSLVVAVIFAGVGLAATPTPAAAAGMKVVIVVGPAGSSTSNYISNAKKLAAQARSYGASVYEVYSPNATWSKVKSVAQGANVFIYLGHGNGYPSPYGAFSKYTKDGLGLNASAGSTRHTYYGEYYLYTSIKFAPNAVVILNRLCYASGNNEWGAGTPTKSVAIQRVDNYGAGFLRAGARAVFAEGIDSASYILHGLFRTGRSMREIFWSDPAADGRYDFSFASSRTTGKHALMDPLGASRYYRSVVGDLDMTAGEWRNVTGVVRVTRPT
;
A
#
# COMPACT_ATOMS: atom_id res chain seq x y z
N MET A 1 -14.52 -75.39 -18.83
CA MET A 1 -15.18 -76.68 -18.73
C MET A 1 -15.83 -76.83 -17.40
N PRO A 2 -16.97 -77.41 -17.33
CA PRO A 2 -18.32 -77.06 -17.81
C PRO A 2 -19.23 -76.92 -16.59
N ASP A 3 -20.47 -76.67 -16.53
CA ASP A 3 -21.74 -76.93 -17.20
C ASP A 3 -22.79 -76.09 -16.44
N SER A 4 -23.64 -75.35 -17.06
CA SER A 4 -24.94 -75.69 -17.56
C SER A 4 -25.93 -76.34 -16.57
N ILE A 5 -27.12 -75.78 -16.38
CA ILE A 5 -28.47 -76.34 -16.53
C ILE A 5 -29.51 -75.24 -16.20
N LYS A 6 -30.25 -74.82 -17.10
CA LYS A 6 -31.66 -74.77 -17.55
C LYS A 6 -32.74 -75.04 -16.50
N GLY A 7 -33.84 -74.33 -16.54
CA GLY A 7 -35.18 -74.75 -16.12
C GLY A 7 -36.11 -73.55 -15.81
N ALA A 8 -36.84 -73.08 -16.76
CA ALA A 8 -38.24 -73.27 -17.10
C ALA A 8 -39.26 -72.43 -16.28
N GLN A 9 -39.87 -71.50 -16.98
CA GLN A 9 -41.23 -71.00 -17.04
C GLN A 9 -42.26 -71.41 -15.96
N ARG A 10 -42.98 -70.40 -15.45
CA ARG A 10 -44.45 -70.34 -15.53
C ARG A 10 -44.98 -68.90 -15.40
N ALA A 11 -45.88 -68.58 -16.31
CA ALA A 11 -46.62 -67.28 -16.36
C ALA A 11 -47.83 -67.33 -15.37
N SER A 12 -48.18 -66.25 -14.76
CA SER A 12 -49.53 -65.97 -14.29
C SER A 12 -49.76 -64.45 -14.32
N GLY A 13 -50.72 -64.07 -15.12
CA GLY A 13 -51.10 -62.69 -15.30
C GLY A 13 -52.00 -62.18 -14.18
N HIS A 14 -51.84 -60.95 -13.81
CA HIS A 14 -52.92 -60.16 -13.21
C HIS A 14 -52.87 -58.73 -13.73
N ARG A 15 -54.07 -58.25 -14.05
CA ARG A 15 -54.43 -56.99 -14.68
C ARG A 15 -53.90 -55.79 -13.93
N SER A 16 -53.32 -54.93 -14.71
CA SER A 16 -52.85 -53.59 -14.30
C SER A 16 -53.99 -52.61 -14.10
N LEU A 17 -54.01 -52.01 -12.91
CA LEU A 17 -54.74 -50.78 -12.66
C LEU A 17 -53.76 -49.63 -12.87
N ARG A 18 -53.97 -48.87 -13.98
CA ARG A 18 -53.12 -47.71 -14.25
C ARG A 18 -53.59 -46.54 -13.38
N LEU A 19 -52.80 -46.24 -12.36
CA LEU A 19 -52.89 -45.00 -11.60
C LEU A 19 -51.91 -44.02 -12.21
N THR A 20 -52.42 -43.03 -12.97
CA THR A 20 -51.63 -41.90 -13.47
C THR A 20 -51.39 -40.93 -12.30
N VAL A 21 -50.22 -40.97 -11.71
CA VAL A 21 -49.75 -39.96 -10.76
C VAL A 21 -49.12 -38.86 -11.57
N SER A 22 -49.82 -37.74 -11.73
CA SER A 22 -49.26 -36.51 -12.31
C SER A 22 -48.26 -35.90 -11.29
N LEU A 23 -47.01 -36.05 -11.56
CA LEU A 23 -45.94 -35.41 -10.79
C LEU A 23 -45.82 -33.93 -11.24
N VAL A 24 -46.40 -33.03 -10.47
CA VAL A 24 -46.18 -31.59 -10.64
C VAL A 24 -44.79 -31.29 -10.05
N VAL A 25 -43.79 -31.16 -10.91
CA VAL A 25 -42.47 -30.67 -10.52
C VAL A 25 -42.53 -29.13 -10.41
N ALA A 26 -42.71 -28.65 -9.18
CA ALA A 26 -42.54 -27.24 -8.87
C ALA A 26 -41.05 -26.93 -8.89
N VAL A 27 -40.57 -26.32 -9.99
CA VAL A 27 -39.20 -25.78 -10.07
C VAL A 27 -39.15 -24.52 -9.23
N ILE A 28 -38.68 -24.62 -8.00
CA ILE A 28 -38.35 -23.47 -7.18
C ILE A 28 -37.05 -22.90 -7.73
N PHE A 29 -37.12 -21.84 -8.53
CA PHE A 29 -35.96 -21.00 -8.81
C PHE A 29 -35.59 -20.27 -7.51
N ALA A 30 -34.68 -20.88 -6.71
CA ALA A 30 -33.94 -20.15 -5.71
C ALA A 30 -33.01 -19.16 -6.46
N GLY A 31 -33.49 -17.95 -6.65
CA GLY A 31 -32.66 -16.84 -7.10
C GLY A 31 -31.55 -16.64 -6.09
N VAL A 32 -30.35 -17.15 -6.38
CA VAL A 32 -29.14 -16.73 -5.69
C VAL A 32 -28.91 -15.28 -6.08
N GLY A 33 -29.49 -14.38 -5.31
CA GLY A 33 -29.15 -12.98 -5.36
C GLY A 33 -27.66 -12.88 -5.06
N LEU A 34 -26.82 -12.69 -6.09
CA LEU A 34 -25.49 -12.19 -5.93
C LEU A 34 -25.64 -10.85 -5.22
N ALA A 35 -25.49 -10.87 -3.90
CA ALA A 35 -25.34 -9.64 -3.13
C ALA A 35 -24.08 -8.95 -3.69
N ALA A 36 -24.30 -7.98 -4.58
CA ALA A 36 -23.27 -7.08 -5.02
C ALA A 36 -22.70 -6.45 -3.75
N THR A 37 -21.48 -6.82 -3.36
CA THR A 37 -20.78 -6.15 -2.29
C THR A 37 -20.77 -4.67 -2.64
N PRO A 38 -21.31 -3.78 -1.79
CA PRO A 38 -21.35 -2.37 -2.11
C PRO A 38 -19.92 -1.90 -2.34
N THR A 39 -19.63 -1.51 -3.57
CA THR A 39 -18.36 -0.84 -3.89
C THR A 39 -18.31 0.40 -3.02
N PRO A 40 -17.27 0.58 -2.18
CA PRO A 40 -17.21 1.75 -1.32
C PRO A 40 -17.22 3.03 -2.17
N ALA A 41 -18.34 3.72 -2.24
CA ALA A 41 -18.49 4.98 -2.98
C ALA A 41 -17.60 6.11 -2.44
N ALA A 42 -16.90 5.89 -1.33
CA ALA A 42 -16.12 6.90 -0.62
C ALA A 42 -14.70 7.12 -1.17
N ALA A 43 -14.23 6.33 -2.13
CA ALA A 43 -12.88 6.49 -2.69
C ALA A 43 -12.83 7.48 -3.88
N ALA A 44 -13.98 7.87 -4.42
CA ALA A 44 -14.04 8.84 -5.50
C ALA A 44 -13.59 10.22 -5.01
N GLY A 45 -12.50 10.73 -5.62
CA GLY A 45 -11.94 12.04 -5.29
C GLY A 45 -10.72 12.00 -4.36
N MET A 46 -10.29 10.84 -3.85
CA MET A 46 -9.04 10.74 -3.08
C MET A 46 -7.85 11.16 -3.95
N LYS A 47 -7.07 12.09 -3.45
CA LYS A 47 -5.87 12.59 -4.13
C LYS A 47 -4.69 11.68 -3.86
N VAL A 48 -4.17 11.06 -4.91
CA VAL A 48 -2.94 10.24 -4.87
C VAL A 48 -1.84 10.98 -5.63
N VAL A 49 -0.74 11.24 -4.98
CA VAL A 49 0.45 11.87 -5.57
C VAL A 49 1.55 10.85 -5.64
N ILE A 50 2.12 10.64 -6.83
CA ILE A 50 3.21 9.69 -7.05
C ILE A 50 4.41 10.44 -7.61
N VAL A 51 5.53 10.35 -6.90
CA VAL A 51 6.77 11.04 -7.22
C VAL A 51 7.87 10.02 -7.49
N VAL A 52 8.60 10.21 -8.59
CA VAL A 52 9.83 9.46 -8.86
C VAL A 52 10.99 10.45 -9.00
N GLY A 53 11.91 10.42 -8.03
CA GLY A 53 13.17 11.16 -8.10
C GLY A 53 14.18 10.52 -9.05
N PRO A 54 15.25 11.22 -9.43
CA PRO A 54 16.33 10.64 -10.20
C PRO A 54 17.06 9.59 -9.37
N ALA A 55 17.25 8.39 -9.91
CA ALA A 55 17.88 7.23 -9.27
C ALA A 55 18.87 6.52 -10.22
N GLY A 56 19.59 7.28 -11.04
CA GLY A 56 20.55 6.75 -12.00
C GLY A 56 19.88 5.77 -12.98
N SER A 57 20.52 4.62 -13.21
CA SER A 57 20.01 3.56 -14.09
C SER A 57 18.67 2.96 -13.62
N SER A 58 18.31 3.08 -12.35
CA SER A 58 17.04 2.58 -11.80
C SER A 58 15.85 3.50 -12.10
N THR A 59 16.07 4.71 -12.58
CA THR A 59 14.99 5.71 -12.76
C THR A 59 13.86 5.22 -13.66
N SER A 60 14.20 4.61 -14.80
CA SER A 60 13.19 4.08 -15.74
C SER A 60 12.35 2.96 -15.15
N ASN A 61 12.97 2.06 -14.38
CA ASN A 61 12.29 0.98 -13.68
C ASN A 61 11.35 1.55 -12.58
N TYR A 62 11.80 2.55 -11.84
CA TYR A 62 10.97 3.21 -10.82
C TYR A 62 9.77 3.92 -11.45
N ILE A 63 9.95 4.59 -12.59
CA ILE A 63 8.83 5.18 -13.34
C ILE A 63 7.85 4.11 -13.80
N SER A 64 8.33 2.96 -14.30
CA SER A 64 7.47 1.84 -14.69
C SER A 64 6.64 1.32 -13.51
N ASN A 65 7.25 1.12 -12.35
CA ASN A 65 6.55 0.71 -11.12
C ASN A 65 5.54 1.78 -10.66
N ALA A 66 5.93 3.05 -10.68
CA ALA A 66 5.05 4.16 -10.33
C ALA A 66 3.81 4.24 -11.23
N LYS A 67 3.96 4.02 -12.54
CA LYS A 67 2.83 3.95 -13.50
C LYS A 67 1.87 2.81 -13.20
N LYS A 68 2.35 1.65 -12.74
CA LYS A 68 1.49 0.53 -12.30
C LYS A 68 0.66 0.93 -11.07
N LEU A 69 1.29 1.57 -10.07
CA LEU A 69 0.60 2.09 -8.90
C LEU A 69 -0.41 3.19 -9.28
N ALA A 70 -0.06 4.06 -10.24
CA ALA A 70 -0.95 5.09 -10.75
C ALA A 70 -2.20 4.49 -11.44
N ALA A 71 -2.02 3.49 -12.28
CA ALA A 71 -3.11 2.78 -12.94
C ALA A 71 -4.01 2.09 -11.91
N GLN A 72 -3.44 1.44 -10.91
CA GLN A 72 -4.18 0.81 -9.81
C GLN A 72 -5.00 1.84 -9.01
N ALA A 73 -4.39 2.97 -8.63
CA ALA A 73 -5.12 4.01 -7.89
C ALA A 73 -6.27 4.59 -8.72
N ARG A 74 -6.07 4.84 -10.03
CA ARG A 74 -7.13 5.27 -10.94
C ARG A 74 -8.26 4.25 -11.06
N SER A 75 -7.95 2.96 -11.11
CA SER A 75 -8.98 1.89 -11.15
C SER A 75 -9.81 1.84 -9.86
N TYR A 76 -9.33 2.45 -8.79
CA TYR A 76 -10.07 2.63 -7.54
C TYR A 76 -10.82 3.97 -7.45
N GLY A 77 -10.78 4.79 -8.51
CA GLY A 77 -11.49 6.07 -8.57
C GLY A 77 -10.69 7.26 -8.01
N ALA A 78 -9.40 7.11 -7.75
CA ALA A 78 -8.56 8.20 -7.26
C ALA A 78 -8.23 9.23 -8.33
N SER A 79 -8.06 10.49 -7.92
CA SER A 79 -7.42 11.55 -8.71
C SER A 79 -5.91 11.45 -8.56
N VAL A 80 -5.21 11.01 -9.61
CA VAL A 80 -3.77 10.70 -9.55
C VAL A 80 -2.93 11.79 -10.20
N TYR A 81 -1.95 12.29 -9.46
CA TYR A 81 -0.96 13.27 -9.89
C TYR A 81 0.42 12.62 -9.94
N GLU A 82 1.04 12.65 -11.10
CA GLU A 82 2.31 12.00 -11.39
C GLU A 82 3.40 13.06 -11.60
N VAL A 83 4.51 12.94 -10.87
CA VAL A 83 5.66 13.85 -10.98
C VAL A 83 6.94 13.03 -11.04
N TYR A 84 7.45 12.85 -12.23
CA TYR A 84 8.57 11.95 -12.50
C TYR A 84 9.83 12.70 -12.96
N SER A 85 10.99 12.16 -12.60
CA SER A 85 12.28 12.54 -13.17
C SER A 85 12.20 12.49 -14.71
N PRO A 86 12.79 13.49 -15.42
CA PRO A 86 13.69 14.53 -14.92
C PRO A 86 13.01 15.83 -14.45
N ASN A 87 11.70 15.81 -14.17
CA ASN A 87 10.92 16.99 -13.82
C ASN A 87 10.37 16.96 -12.37
N ALA A 88 10.83 16.02 -11.54
CA ALA A 88 10.46 15.92 -10.13
C ALA A 88 11.26 16.91 -9.27
N THR A 89 11.08 18.20 -9.50
CA THR A 89 11.71 19.27 -8.73
C THR A 89 10.96 19.55 -7.42
N TRP A 90 11.64 20.10 -6.42
CA TRP A 90 11.02 20.46 -5.14
C TRP A 90 9.78 21.36 -5.31
N SER A 91 9.90 22.41 -6.14
CA SER A 91 8.78 23.32 -6.39
C SER A 91 7.54 22.58 -6.91
N LYS A 92 7.73 21.68 -7.88
CA LYS A 92 6.62 20.88 -8.44
C LYS A 92 6.04 19.90 -7.41
N VAL A 93 6.91 19.14 -6.73
CA VAL A 93 6.49 18.16 -5.72
C VAL A 93 5.76 18.84 -4.57
N LYS A 94 6.32 19.94 -4.02
CA LYS A 94 5.68 20.73 -2.97
C LYS A 94 4.29 21.21 -3.37
N SER A 95 4.13 21.70 -4.59
CA SER A 95 2.83 22.18 -5.08
C SER A 95 1.79 21.07 -5.17
N VAL A 96 2.13 19.92 -5.76
CA VAL A 96 1.15 18.83 -5.96
C VAL A 96 0.89 18.03 -4.69
N ALA A 97 1.82 17.97 -3.74
CA ALA A 97 1.68 17.22 -2.51
C ALA A 97 0.65 17.82 -1.53
N GLN A 98 0.31 19.10 -1.67
CA GLN A 98 -0.69 19.74 -0.80
C GLN A 98 -2.02 18.99 -0.86
N GLY A 99 -2.56 18.63 0.31
CA GLY A 99 -3.84 17.94 0.43
C GLY A 99 -3.84 16.51 -0.14
N ALA A 100 -2.69 15.87 -0.36
CA ALA A 100 -2.64 14.48 -0.79
C ALA A 100 -3.19 13.55 0.32
N ASN A 101 -4.08 12.63 -0.07
CA ASN A 101 -4.55 11.54 0.79
C ASN A 101 -3.58 10.36 0.80
N VAL A 102 -2.90 10.13 -0.33
CA VAL A 102 -1.78 9.19 -0.44
C VAL A 102 -0.63 9.89 -1.14
N PHE A 103 0.54 9.82 -0.55
CA PHE A 103 1.78 10.31 -1.16
C PHE A 103 2.74 9.14 -1.32
N ILE A 104 3.15 8.84 -2.54
CA ILE A 104 4.05 7.75 -2.88
C ILE A 104 5.34 8.33 -3.44
N TYR A 105 6.48 7.89 -2.90
CA TYR A 105 7.79 8.31 -3.40
C TYR A 105 8.67 7.10 -3.71
N LEU A 106 9.28 7.11 -4.89
CA LEU A 106 10.33 6.20 -5.33
C LEU A 106 11.57 7.03 -5.71
N GLY A 107 12.73 6.65 -5.22
CA GLY A 107 13.96 7.39 -5.52
C GLY A 107 15.08 7.11 -4.53
N HIS A 108 16.06 8.00 -4.49
CA HIS A 108 17.11 7.94 -3.47
C HIS A 108 16.58 8.26 -2.08
N GLY A 109 17.01 7.49 -1.09
CA GLY A 109 16.91 7.80 0.32
C GLY A 109 18.24 8.35 0.86
N ASN A 110 18.16 9.32 1.77
CA ASN A 110 19.32 9.83 2.55
C ASN A 110 18.94 9.84 4.02
N GLY A 111 18.81 8.63 4.60
CA GLY A 111 18.38 8.46 5.98
C GLY A 111 19.50 8.72 6.99
N TYR A 112 19.11 8.79 8.26
CA TYR A 112 20.02 8.88 9.37
C TYR A 112 19.65 7.82 10.45
N PRO A 113 20.64 7.09 11.01
CA PRO A 113 22.10 7.13 10.75
C PRO A 113 22.50 6.56 9.38
N SER A 114 23.52 7.16 8.77
CA SER A 114 24.14 6.68 7.53
C SER A 114 25.62 7.10 7.47
N PRO A 115 26.44 6.49 6.59
CA PRO A 115 27.84 6.86 6.43
C PRO A 115 28.06 8.26 5.83
N TYR A 116 26.98 8.92 5.35
CA TYR A 116 27.07 10.22 4.67
C TYR A 116 26.90 11.40 5.64
N GLY A 117 27.68 11.38 6.72
CA GLY A 117 27.82 12.49 7.67
C GLY A 117 26.74 12.54 8.76
N ALA A 118 26.85 13.55 9.60
CA ALA A 118 25.97 13.78 10.73
C ALA A 118 24.53 14.09 10.32
N PHE A 119 23.62 14.03 11.29
CA PHE A 119 22.23 14.42 11.07
C PHE A 119 22.12 15.89 10.63
N SER A 120 21.37 16.11 9.58
CA SER A 120 20.97 17.43 9.13
C SER A 120 19.52 17.37 8.68
N LYS A 121 18.64 18.08 9.39
CA LYS A 121 17.22 18.17 9.04
C LYS A 121 16.96 18.70 7.62
N TYR A 122 17.95 19.37 7.02
CA TYR A 122 17.84 19.92 5.67
C TYR A 122 18.12 18.91 4.56
N THR A 123 18.84 17.84 4.86
CA THR A 123 19.24 16.86 3.82
C THR A 123 18.89 15.42 4.16
N LYS A 124 18.58 15.10 5.42
CA LYS A 124 18.27 13.75 5.88
C LYS A 124 16.78 13.51 6.01
N ASP A 125 16.38 12.23 5.85
CA ASP A 125 15.06 11.72 6.14
C ASP A 125 13.95 12.39 5.31
N GLY A 126 14.19 12.53 4.00
CA GLY A 126 13.27 13.20 3.07
C GLY A 126 13.38 12.67 1.64
N LEU A 127 13.38 13.55 0.66
CA LEU A 127 13.27 13.25 -0.75
C LEU A 127 14.52 13.63 -1.53
N GLY A 128 15.03 12.75 -2.38
CA GLY A 128 16.05 13.05 -3.39
C GLY A 128 15.37 13.43 -4.72
N LEU A 129 15.32 14.72 -5.04
CA LEU A 129 14.58 15.23 -6.19
C LEU A 129 15.52 15.83 -7.24
N ASN A 130 15.02 16.03 -8.47
CA ASN A 130 15.79 16.70 -9.51
C ASN A 130 16.21 18.10 -9.05
N ALA A 131 17.48 18.43 -9.21
CA ALA A 131 18.03 19.74 -8.84
C ALA A 131 17.37 20.88 -9.61
N SER A 132 17.03 20.63 -10.89
CA SER A 132 16.23 21.51 -11.76
C SER A 132 15.46 20.65 -12.76
N ALA A 133 14.46 21.22 -13.43
CA ALA A 133 13.74 20.53 -14.50
C ALA A 133 14.69 20.15 -15.64
N GLY A 134 14.56 18.92 -16.14
CA GLY A 134 15.44 18.36 -17.16
C GLY A 134 16.78 17.80 -16.62
N SER A 135 17.15 18.07 -15.36
CA SER A 135 18.40 17.58 -14.77
C SER A 135 18.25 16.14 -14.25
N THR A 136 19.27 15.33 -14.45
CA THR A 136 19.39 13.99 -13.83
C THR A 136 20.08 14.02 -12.47
N ARG A 137 20.67 15.16 -12.09
CA ARG A 137 21.26 15.33 -10.75
C ARG A 137 20.16 15.49 -9.71
N HIS A 138 20.40 14.99 -8.50
CA HIS A 138 19.48 15.14 -7.39
C HIS A 138 19.98 16.14 -6.35
N THR A 139 19.03 16.70 -5.62
CA THR A 139 19.21 17.47 -4.39
C THR A 139 18.32 16.83 -3.33
N TYR A 140 18.87 16.65 -2.12
CA TYR A 140 18.08 16.15 -1.00
C TYR A 140 17.33 17.28 -0.30
N TYR A 141 16.03 17.05 -0.10
CA TYR A 141 15.14 17.88 0.70
C TYR A 141 14.74 17.07 1.93
N GLY A 142 15.41 17.32 3.05
CA GLY A 142 15.24 16.58 4.28
C GLY A 142 13.92 16.89 5.00
N GLU A 143 13.77 16.31 6.21
CA GLU A 143 12.53 16.39 7.00
C GLU A 143 12.03 17.81 7.22
N TYR A 144 12.95 18.78 7.34
CA TYR A 144 12.61 20.21 7.54
C TYR A 144 11.69 20.71 6.42
N TYR A 145 12.04 20.43 5.17
CA TYR A 145 11.24 20.87 4.02
C TYR A 145 9.86 20.20 4.01
N LEU A 146 9.77 18.94 4.43
CA LEU A 146 8.50 18.23 4.47
C LEU A 146 7.53 18.92 5.41
N TYR A 147 7.85 19.01 6.69
CA TYR A 147 6.90 19.50 7.69
C TYR A 147 6.69 21.03 7.68
N THR A 148 7.61 21.80 7.06
CA THR A 148 7.42 23.26 6.94
C THR A 148 6.69 23.67 5.67
N SER A 149 6.67 22.83 4.65
CA SER A 149 6.19 23.25 3.32
C SER A 149 5.10 22.34 2.72
N ILE A 150 4.87 21.16 3.26
CA ILE A 150 3.80 20.25 2.83
C ILE A 150 2.77 20.13 3.94
N LYS A 151 1.50 20.19 3.55
CA LYS A 151 0.37 19.89 4.42
C LYS A 151 -0.46 18.82 3.72
N PHE A 152 -0.36 17.60 4.19
CA PHE A 152 -1.16 16.49 3.68
C PHE A 152 -2.63 16.63 4.07
N ALA A 153 -3.51 15.88 3.41
CA ALA A 153 -4.90 15.74 3.84
C ALA A 153 -4.98 15.10 5.25
N PRO A 154 -6.03 15.38 6.02
CA PRO A 154 -6.29 14.61 7.24
C PRO A 154 -6.29 13.10 6.94
N ASN A 155 -5.75 12.29 7.84
CA ASN A 155 -5.60 10.84 7.72
C ASN A 155 -4.70 10.36 6.55
N ALA A 156 -3.89 11.23 5.95
CA ALA A 156 -3.03 10.86 4.82
C ALA A 156 -2.09 9.70 5.16
N VAL A 157 -1.81 8.89 4.15
CA VAL A 157 -0.84 7.78 4.21
C VAL A 157 0.30 8.07 3.25
N VAL A 158 1.52 7.92 3.73
CA VAL A 158 2.75 8.02 2.93
C VAL A 158 3.30 6.63 2.65
N ILE A 159 3.78 6.42 1.43
CA ILE A 159 4.39 5.17 0.98
C ILE A 159 5.77 5.49 0.41
N LEU A 160 6.81 5.04 1.07
CA LEU A 160 8.20 5.17 0.65
C LEU A 160 8.62 3.84 0.03
N ASN A 161 8.65 3.79 -1.31
CA ASN A 161 8.88 2.56 -2.02
C ASN A 161 10.26 2.56 -2.70
N ARG A 162 11.06 1.53 -2.43
CA ARG A 162 12.40 1.31 -2.99
C ARG A 162 13.44 2.38 -2.61
N LEU A 163 13.33 2.91 -1.39
CA LEU A 163 14.30 3.85 -0.82
C LEU A 163 15.32 3.12 0.06
N CYS A 164 16.55 3.57 0.01
CA CYS A 164 17.54 3.24 1.04
C CYS A 164 17.16 3.91 2.35
N TYR A 165 17.45 3.24 3.45
CA TYR A 165 17.27 3.68 4.85
C TYR A 165 15.83 3.77 5.35
N ALA A 166 14.83 4.06 4.50
CA ALA A 166 13.47 4.37 4.95
C ALA A 166 12.78 3.22 5.71
N SER A 167 13.03 1.98 5.32
CA SER A 167 12.51 0.78 6.01
C SER A 167 13.43 0.25 7.12
N GLY A 168 14.52 0.96 7.41
CA GLY A 168 15.58 0.53 8.32
C GLY A 168 16.79 -0.08 7.62
N ASN A 169 16.69 -0.45 6.33
CA ASN A 169 17.73 -1.08 5.53
C ASN A 169 18.99 -0.20 5.34
N ASN A 170 20.01 -0.76 4.71
CA ASN A 170 21.13 -0.03 4.10
C ASN A 170 20.92 0.19 2.61
N GLU A 171 21.89 0.81 1.97
CA GLU A 171 22.03 0.80 0.52
C GLU A 171 22.29 -0.62 0.00
N TRP A 172 21.93 -0.84 -1.24
CA TRP A 172 22.22 -2.09 -1.92
C TRP A 172 23.73 -2.36 -1.95
N GLY A 173 24.15 -3.55 -1.53
CA GLY A 173 25.55 -3.93 -1.45
C GLY A 173 26.30 -3.48 -0.18
N ALA A 174 25.69 -2.64 0.66
CA ALA A 174 26.24 -2.33 1.98
C ALA A 174 25.86 -3.40 3.01
N GLY A 175 26.66 -3.50 4.08
CA GLY A 175 26.42 -4.46 5.17
C GLY A 175 25.08 -4.22 5.87
N THR A 176 24.61 -5.24 6.58
CA THR A 176 23.36 -5.19 7.34
C THR A 176 23.49 -4.26 8.56
N PRO A 177 22.55 -3.34 8.79
CA PRO A 177 22.58 -2.50 9.98
C PRO A 177 22.21 -3.30 11.23
N THR A 178 22.63 -2.81 12.39
CA THR A 178 22.14 -3.35 13.67
C THR A 178 20.65 -3.03 13.84
N LYS A 179 19.95 -3.78 14.67
CA LYS A 179 18.54 -3.53 15.01
C LYS A 179 18.32 -2.10 15.52
N SER A 180 19.20 -1.60 16.39
CA SER A 180 19.11 -0.23 16.92
C SER A 180 19.23 0.82 15.81
N VAL A 181 20.14 0.64 14.86
CA VAL A 181 20.26 1.54 13.70
C VAL A 181 19.04 1.48 12.80
N ALA A 182 18.49 0.29 12.58
CA ALA A 182 17.28 0.14 11.77
C ALA A 182 16.08 0.84 12.40
N ILE A 183 15.88 0.70 13.73
CA ILE A 183 14.86 1.41 14.51
C ILE A 183 15.01 2.92 14.34
N GLN A 184 16.21 3.46 14.55
CA GLN A 184 16.45 4.90 14.42
C GLN A 184 16.12 5.42 13.01
N ARG A 185 16.46 4.67 11.98
CA ARG A 185 16.15 5.03 10.58
C ARG A 185 14.68 5.11 10.30
N VAL A 186 13.91 4.12 10.72
CA VAL A 186 12.45 4.11 10.53
C VAL A 186 11.80 5.26 11.28
N ASP A 187 12.21 5.49 12.53
CA ASP A 187 11.69 6.57 13.37
C ASP A 187 12.02 7.96 12.79
N ASN A 188 13.26 8.15 12.36
CA ASN A 188 13.71 9.41 11.77
C ASN A 188 13.01 9.68 10.44
N TYR A 189 12.98 8.68 9.54
CA TYR A 189 12.37 8.87 8.22
C TYR A 189 10.86 9.14 8.30
N GLY A 190 10.16 8.47 9.21
CA GLY A 190 8.73 8.69 9.43
C GLY A 190 8.40 10.06 9.98
N ALA A 191 9.25 10.60 10.84
CA ALA A 191 8.95 11.80 11.63
C ALA A 191 8.62 13.03 10.78
N GLY A 192 9.36 13.28 9.70
CA GLY A 192 9.12 14.44 8.82
C GLY A 192 7.75 14.39 8.14
N PHE A 193 7.34 13.21 7.68
CA PHE A 193 6.03 13.00 7.03
C PHE A 193 4.88 13.04 8.03
N LEU A 194 5.04 12.43 9.21
CA LEU A 194 4.03 12.48 10.28
C LEU A 194 3.80 13.93 10.73
N ARG A 195 4.85 14.73 10.88
CA ARG A 195 4.77 16.17 11.20
C ARG A 195 4.16 17.01 10.08
N ALA A 196 4.25 16.56 8.82
CA ALA A 196 3.57 17.17 7.67
C ALA A 196 2.07 16.81 7.60
N GLY A 197 1.56 15.99 8.53
CA GLY A 197 0.15 15.64 8.66
C GLY A 197 -0.20 14.20 8.22
N ALA A 198 0.76 13.38 7.82
CA ALA A 198 0.50 11.97 7.58
C ALA A 198 0.15 11.26 8.91
N ARG A 199 -0.74 10.26 8.84
CA ARG A 199 -1.09 9.42 9.99
C ARG A 199 -0.33 8.10 10.01
N ALA A 200 0.08 7.60 8.83
CA ALA A 200 0.94 6.43 8.72
C ALA A 200 1.95 6.61 7.58
N VAL A 201 3.14 6.05 7.76
CA VAL A 201 4.23 6.02 6.78
C VAL A 201 4.67 4.57 6.61
N PHE A 202 4.40 3.98 5.46
CA PHE A 202 4.89 2.66 5.06
C PHE A 202 6.20 2.82 4.32
N ALA A 203 7.14 1.91 4.54
CA ALA A 203 8.37 1.84 3.78
C ALA A 203 8.62 0.41 3.28
N GLU A 204 8.66 0.26 1.95
CA GLU A 204 8.89 -0.98 1.23
C GLU A 204 10.18 -0.87 0.41
N GLY A 205 11.25 -1.50 0.91
CA GLY A 205 12.58 -1.37 0.32
C GLY A 205 12.76 -2.12 -1.00
N ILE A 206 12.09 -3.26 -1.19
CA ILE A 206 12.28 -4.14 -2.36
C ILE A 206 10.99 -4.52 -3.07
N ASP A 207 9.88 -4.64 -2.37
CA ASP A 207 8.63 -5.14 -2.93
C ASP A 207 7.72 -4.04 -3.49
N SER A 208 6.60 -4.46 -4.08
CA SER A 208 5.60 -3.53 -4.59
C SER A 208 4.71 -3.02 -3.48
N ALA A 209 4.41 -1.73 -3.50
CA ALA A 209 3.46 -1.09 -2.59
C ALA A 209 1.98 -1.29 -3.00
N SER A 210 1.69 -2.17 -3.96
CA SER A 210 0.33 -2.35 -4.51
C SER A 210 -0.68 -2.86 -3.48
N TYR A 211 -0.23 -3.70 -2.55
CA TYR A 211 -1.06 -4.24 -1.47
C TYR A 211 -1.54 -3.14 -0.51
N ILE A 212 -0.73 -2.10 -0.28
CA ILE A 212 -1.11 -0.96 0.56
C ILE A 212 -2.26 -0.18 -0.09
N LEU A 213 -2.15 0.12 -1.40
CA LEU A 213 -3.24 0.74 -2.14
C LEU A 213 -4.51 -0.12 -2.11
N HIS A 214 -4.38 -1.45 -2.31
CA HIS A 214 -5.52 -2.35 -2.20
C HIS A 214 -6.14 -2.28 -0.79
N GLY A 215 -5.33 -2.35 0.25
CA GLY A 215 -5.76 -2.27 1.64
C GLY A 215 -6.56 -0.99 1.92
N LEU A 216 -6.02 0.16 1.55
CA LEU A 216 -6.64 1.47 1.76
C LEU A 216 -7.97 1.63 0.99
N PHE A 217 -8.00 1.25 -0.29
CA PHE A 217 -9.13 1.53 -1.16
C PHE A 217 -10.22 0.46 -1.13
N ARG A 218 -9.89 -0.80 -0.80
CA ARG A 218 -10.78 -1.95 -1.02
C ARG A 218 -11.10 -2.76 0.24
N THR A 219 -10.52 -2.41 1.40
CA THR A 219 -10.76 -3.15 2.64
C THR A 219 -11.20 -2.24 3.80
N GLY A 220 -11.59 -2.84 4.92
CA GLY A 220 -11.80 -2.14 6.20
C GLY A 220 -10.61 -2.25 7.16
N ARG A 221 -9.49 -2.83 6.73
CA ARG A 221 -8.35 -3.16 7.57
C ARG A 221 -7.72 -1.92 8.21
N SER A 222 -7.15 -2.12 9.41
CA SER A 222 -6.26 -1.14 10.05
C SER A 222 -4.91 -1.06 9.30
N MET A 223 -4.12 -0.01 9.57
CA MET A 223 -2.78 0.13 8.99
C MET A 223 -1.88 -1.05 9.35
N ARG A 224 -2.02 -1.59 10.57
CA ARG A 224 -1.37 -2.82 11.02
C ARG A 224 -1.75 -4.02 10.17
N GLU A 225 -3.04 -4.25 9.96
CA GLU A 225 -3.54 -5.37 9.15
C GLU A 225 -3.19 -5.22 7.67
N ILE A 226 -3.14 -3.99 7.16
CA ILE A 226 -2.65 -3.71 5.80
C ILE A 226 -1.17 -4.08 5.71
N PHE A 227 -0.33 -3.68 6.67
CA PHE A 227 1.09 -4.04 6.68
C PHE A 227 1.30 -5.55 6.63
N TRP A 228 0.52 -6.33 7.38
CA TRP A 228 0.59 -7.79 7.39
C TRP A 228 -0.10 -8.48 6.19
N SER A 229 -0.78 -7.74 5.34
CA SER A 229 -1.43 -8.30 4.16
C SER A 229 -0.52 -8.41 2.92
N ASP A 230 0.74 -8.02 3.03
CA ASP A 230 1.73 -8.25 1.97
C ASP A 230 1.96 -9.75 1.78
N PRO A 231 1.87 -10.27 0.54
CA PRO A 231 2.22 -11.66 0.25
C PRO A 231 3.67 -12.05 0.62
N ALA A 232 4.57 -11.06 0.73
CA ALA A 232 5.97 -11.26 1.10
C ALA A 232 6.23 -11.07 2.62
N ALA A 233 5.19 -10.93 3.45
CA ALA A 233 5.35 -10.83 4.89
C ALA A 233 6.02 -12.08 5.47
N ASP A 234 7.11 -11.90 6.23
CA ASP A 234 7.83 -13.01 6.90
C ASP A 234 7.26 -13.29 8.30
N GLY A 235 7.12 -12.27 9.13
CA GLY A 235 6.56 -12.35 10.48
C GLY A 235 7.37 -13.15 11.49
N ARG A 236 8.51 -13.75 11.11
CA ARG A 236 9.31 -14.59 12.00
C ARG A 236 10.23 -13.80 12.92
N TYR A 237 10.61 -12.62 12.50
CA TYR A 237 11.57 -11.75 13.21
C TYR A 237 10.99 -10.35 13.42
N ASP A 238 9.69 -10.25 13.30
CA ASP A 238 9.00 -8.98 13.47
C ASP A 238 9.16 -8.42 14.89
N PHE A 239 9.07 -7.12 14.96
CA PHE A 239 9.04 -6.41 16.23
C PHE A 239 8.37 -5.04 16.08
N SER A 240 7.96 -4.49 17.22
CA SER A 240 7.40 -3.15 17.31
C SER A 240 8.22 -2.28 18.25
N PHE A 241 8.07 -0.95 18.09
CA PHE A 241 8.63 0.03 19.02
C PHE A 241 7.76 1.30 19.05
N ALA A 242 7.84 2.04 20.15
CA ALA A 242 7.24 3.37 20.25
C ALA A 242 8.17 4.40 19.59
N SER A 243 7.60 5.30 18.79
CA SER A 243 8.38 6.39 18.18
C SER A 243 8.94 7.31 19.26
N SER A 244 10.23 7.58 19.18
CA SER A 244 10.91 8.60 20.02
C SER A 244 10.77 10.00 19.41
N ARG A 245 10.46 10.10 18.12
CA ARG A 245 10.37 11.33 17.35
C ARG A 245 8.95 11.91 17.27
N THR A 246 7.93 11.05 17.47
CA THR A 246 6.53 11.44 17.37
C THR A 246 5.71 10.79 18.47
N THR A 247 5.38 11.55 19.49
CA THR A 247 4.65 11.08 20.69
C THR A 247 3.36 10.34 20.32
N GLY A 248 3.12 9.20 20.96
CA GLY A 248 1.92 8.38 20.80
C GLY A 248 1.87 7.60 19.47
N LYS A 249 2.95 7.60 18.69
CA LYS A 249 3.04 6.78 17.49
C LYS A 249 3.88 5.53 17.72
N HIS A 250 3.55 4.47 17.00
CA HIS A 250 4.21 3.17 17.07
C HIS A 250 4.68 2.74 15.69
N ALA A 251 5.68 1.88 15.67
CA ALA A 251 6.17 1.27 14.43
C ALA A 251 6.12 -0.25 14.51
N LEU A 252 5.97 -0.86 13.34
CA LEU A 252 6.20 -2.29 13.08
C LEU A 252 7.32 -2.44 12.07
N MET A 253 8.14 -3.42 12.27
CA MET A 253 9.18 -3.85 11.34
C MET A 253 9.06 -5.34 11.08
N ASP A 254 9.20 -5.73 9.83
CA ASP A 254 9.18 -7.12 9.38
C ASP A 254 10.48 -7.41 8.60
N PRO A 255 11.56 -7.77 9.30
CA PRO A 255 12.82 -8.13 8.65
C PRO A 255 12.69 -9.43 7.87
N LEU A 256 13.20 -9.48 6.66
CA LEU A 256 13.40 -10.72 5.94
C LEU A 256 14.59 -11.49 6.53
N GLY A 257 14.30 -12.54 7.29
CA GLY A 257 15.27 -13.18 8.18
C GLY A 257 15.68 -12.24 9.33
N ALA A 258 16.72 -12.57 10.06
CA ALA A 258 17.04 -11.90 11.33
C ALA A 258 17.48 -10.42 11.22
N SER A 259 17.78 -9.91 10.01
CA SER A 259 18.52 -8.64 9.93
C SER A 259 18.32 -7.81 8.65
N ARG A 260 17.53 -8.25 7.69
CA ARG A 260 17.27 -7.50 6.47
C ARG A 260 15.99 -6.68 6.60
N TYR A 261 16.11 -5.42 6.95
CA TYR A 261 15.01 -4.52 7.31
C TYR A 261 14.39 -3.86 6.07
N TYR A 262 13.65 -4.63 5.27
CA TYR A 262 13.08 -4.14 4.02
C TYR A 262 11.65 -3.64 4.13
N ARG A 263 10.99 -3.88 5.27
CA ARG A 263 9.60 -3.48 5.47
C ARG A 263 9.38 -2.87 6.84
N SER A 264 8.68 -1.74 6.86
CA SER A 264 8.26 -1.09 8.09
C SER A 264 7.01 -0.24 7.88
N VAL A 265 6.30 0.03 8.96
CA VAL A 265 5.26 1.06 9.04
C VAL A 265 5.38 1.78 10.37
N VAL A 266 5.26 3.11 10.36
CA VAL A 266 5.25 3.95 11.58
C VAL A 266 4.09 4.93 11.53
N GLY A 267 3.43 5.14 12.67
CA GLY A 267 2.33 6.08 12.79
C GLY A 267 1.19 5.57 13.65
N ASP A 268 -0.03 5.83 13.21
CA ASP A 268 -1.26 5.37 13.82
C ASP A 268 -1.65 4.01 13.23
N LEU A 269 -1.16 2.96 13.88
CA LEU A 269 -1.29 1.60 13.37
C LEU A 269 -2.72 1.07 13.44
N ASP A 270 -3.55 1.65 14.29
CA ASP A 270 -4.93 1.22 14.51
C ASP A 270 -5.92 2.01 13.65
N MET A 271 -5.48 3.08 12.96
CA MET A 271 -6.31 3.78 11.97
C MET A 271 -6.78 2.81 10.91
N THR A 272 -8.09 2.70 10.72
CA THR A 272 -8.68 1.82 9.70
C THR A 272 -8.72 2.47 8.31
N ALA A 273 -8.76 1.65 7.28
CA ALA A 273 -9.00 2.12 5.91
C ALA A 273 -10.38 2.78 5.76
N GLY A 274 -11.34 2.41 6.59
CA GLY A 274 -12.63 3.10 6.70
C GLY A 274 -12.48 4.54 7.18
N GLU A 275 -11.76 4.75 8.28
CA GLU A 275 -11.44 6.09 8.80
C GLU A 275 -10.62 6.91 7.81
N TRP A 276 -9.66 6.27 7.13
CA TRP A 276 -8.88 6.93 6.09
C TRP A 276 -9.77 7.46 4.95
N ARG A 277 -10.78 6.70 4.52
CA ARG A 277 -11.73 7.14 3.47
C ARG A 277 -12.75 8.17 3.95
N ASN A 278 -13.11 8.15 5.22
CA ASN A 278 -14.14 9.02 5.81
C ASN A 278 -13.55 10.34 6.29
N VAL A 279 -12.66 10.96 5.52
CA VAL A 279 -12.11 12.27 5.86
C VAL A 279 -13.23 13.29 5.80
N THR A 280 -13.75 13.66 6.97
CA THR A 280 -14.68 14.78 7.14
C THR A 280 -13.91 16.07 6.84
N GLY A 281 -14.10 16.62 5.64
CA GLY A 281 -13.43 17.86 5.20
C GLY A 281 -13.29 18.00 3.69
N VAL A 282 -13.57 16.98 2.92
CA VAL A 282 -13.74 17.16 1.47
C VAL A 282 -15.08 17.85 1.25
N VAL A 283 -15.08 19.16 1.08
CA VAL A 283 -16.23 19.90 0.53
C VAL A 283 -16.57 19.23 -0.80
N ARG A 284 -17.64 18.46 -0.81
CA ARG A 284 -18.23 17.99 -2.07
C ARG A 284 -18.64 19.23 -2.84
N VAL A 285 -17.86 19.60 -3.85
CA VAL A 285 -18.33 20.52 -4.87
C VAL A 285 -19.39 19.74 -5.66
N THR A 286 -20.62 19.83 -5.24
CA THR A 286 -21.77 19.43 -6.05
C THR A 286 -21.73 20.34 -7.28
N ARG A 287 -21.50 19.78 -8.47
CA ARG A 287 -21.76 20.50 -9.71
C ARG A 287 -23.24 20.91 -9.69
N PRO A 288 -23.56 22.19 -9.90
CA PRO A 288 -24.93 22.57 -10.18
C PRO A 288 -25.36 21.86 -11.47
N THR A 289 -26.52 21.24 -11.42
CA THR A 289 -27.25 20.66 -12.58
C THR A 289 -27.59 21.73 -13.59
#